data_277958041a7a60bd0e06a1f65fce453d
#
_entry.id   277958041a7a60bd0e06a1f65fce453d
#
_cell.length_a   1.000
_cell.length_b   1.000
_cell.length_c   1.000
_cell.angle_alpha   90.00
_cell.angle_beta   90.00
_cell.angle_gamma   90.00
#
_symmetry.space_group_name_H-M   'P 1'
#
loop_
_entity.id
_entity.type
_entity.pdbx_description
1 polymer ?
#
loop_
_entity_poly.entity_id
_entity_poly.type
_entity_poly.pdbx_seq_one_letter_code
_entity_poly.pdbx_strand_id
1 'polypeptide(L)'
;YFEASPQWAIDQPHQESVADSFTDGDLLFLRTGSRNQEILKKKGDDVRIDWGHFYLAAEKENSTSAIGDGRELRKNFVANKLEAPTTNGYDKLALVRSLGETQKADGHLLIGYDDIYSIQYFGDNLRPYWNREGNETIVSQFQKAEKEYKTQMKNSAAFDKKLMEEATAAGGRKYAELCALAYRQALAAHKLVQAPNGDLVFLSKENFSNGSIGTVDLTYPGAPLLLYYNPELVKATMNHIFYYSESGKWAKPFAAHDVGTYPLANGQTYGGDMPVEESGNMVVLAAAIAKVEGNADYAQKHWETLTTWTDYLVENGLDPANQLCTDDFAGHFAHNANLSIKAIMGVASYGYLADMLGKKDVAEKYTQKAKEMAAEWVKMADDGDHYRLTFDKPGTWSQKYNLVWDKLLDLQIFPKNVAETEIAYYLSKQNKYGLPLDNRETYTKTDWIMWTATLANDKATFEKFIEPVYLFMNVTPNRVPMSDWVFTDEPNQRGFQARSVVGGYYIKMLEGKLIK
;
A
#
# COMPACT_ATOMS: atom_id res chain seq x y z
N TYR A 1 19.54 15.81 -23.46
CA TYR A 1 18.53 16.80 -23.08
C TYR A 1 17.45 16.13 -22.21
N PHE A 2 17.24 16.69 -21.02
CA PHE A 2 16.15 16.34 -20.14
C PHE A 2 15.37 17.59 -19.76
N GLU A 3 14.05 17.52 -19.73
CA GLU A 3 13.16 18.64 -19.42
C GLU A 3 12.18 18.25 -18.30
N ALA A 4 12.03 19.11 -17.31
CA ALA A 4 11.07 18.97 -16.24
C ALA A 4 10.12 20.16 -16.16
N SER A 5 8.95 19.95 -15.58
CA SER A 5 7.91 20.97 -15.41
C SER A 5 7.79 21.40 -13.95
N PRO A 6 7.49 22.68 -13.65
CA PRO A 6 7.09 23.11 -12.32
C PRO A 6 5.88 22.36 -11.74
N GLN A 7 5.09 21.71 -12.58
CA GLN A 7 3.94 20.89 -12.13
C GLN A 7 4.30 19.78 -11.13
N TRP A 8 5.58 19.44 -11.00
CA TRP A 8 6.06 18.55 -9.95
C TRP A 8 6.00 19.17 -8.53
N ALA A 9 5.85 20.50 -8.43
CA ALA A 9 5.95 21.25 -7.18
C ALA A 9 4.85 22.32 -7.02
N ILE A 10 3.77 22.23 -7.80
CA ILE A 10 2.59 23.09 -7.72
C ILE A 10 1.32 22.24 -7.81
N ASP A 11 0.26 22.73 -7.17
CA ASP A 11 -1.04 22.05 -7.17
C ASP A 11 -1.86 22.37 -8.43
N GLN A 12 -1.96 23.65 -8.78
CA GLN A 12 -2.77 24.12 -9.89
C GLN A 12 -1.94 24.76 -11.01
N PRO A 13 -2.33 24.60 -12.30
CA PRO A 13 -1.60 25.14 -13.44
C PRO A 13 -1.34 26.67 -13.42
N HIS A 14 -2.19 27.43 -12.77
CA HIS A 14 -2.09 28.90 -12.67
C HIS A 14 -1.30 29.38 -11.45
N GLN A 15 -0.85 28.45 -10.59
CA GLN A 15 -0.09 28.79 -9.38
C GLN A 15 1.30 29.30 -9.78
N GLU A 16 1.70 30.44 -9.22
CA GLU A 16 3.03 31.00 -9.48
C GLU A 16 4.13 30.06 -8.98
N SER A 17 5.09 29.80 -9.83
CA SER A 17 6.31 29.03 -9.51
C SER A 17 7.55 29.92 -9.56
N VAL A 18 8.57 29.50 -8.84
CA VAL A 18 9.92 30.04 -8.91
C VAL A 18 10.88 28.95 -9.34
N ALA A 19 11.92 29.33 -10.07
CA ALA A 19 12.95 28.40 -10.50
C ALA A 19 14.32 29.07 -10.45
N ASP A 20 15.34 28.32 -10.10
CA ASP A 20 16.73 28.76 -10.10
C ASP A 20 17.69 27.62 -10.46
N SER A 21 18.93 28.01 -10.79
CA SER A 21 20.05 27.11 -11.05
C SER A 21 21.24 27.49 -10.19
N PHE A 22 21.91 26.51 -9.64
CA PHE A 22 23.10 26.72 -8.80
C PHE A 22 24.04 25.51 -8.90
N THR A 23 25.23 25.65 -8.37
CA THR A 23 26.19 24.55 -8.24
C THR A 23 26.56 24.34 -6.77
N ASP A 24 26.74 23.09 -6.39
CA ASP A 24 27.29 22.72 -5.10
C ASP A 24 28.20 21.49 -5.28
N GLY A 25 29.44 21.58 -4.81
CA GLY A 25 30.45 20.57 -5.10
C GLY A 25 30.61 20.32 -6.59
N ASP A 26 30.49 19.06 -6.97
CA ASP A 26 30.62 18.61 -8.36
C ASP A 26 29.27 18.49 -9.11
N LEU A 27 28.17 18.98 -8.49
CA LEU A 27 26.83 18.91 -9.08
C LEU A 27 26.31 20.29 -9.52
N LEU A 28 25.64 20.28 -10.66
CA LEU A 28 24.81 21.37 -11.17
C LEU A 28 23.36 21.05 -10.87
N PHE A 29 22.66 21.97 -10.22
CA PHE A 29 21.27 21.85 -9.79
C PHE A 29 20.36 22.79 -10.57
N LEU A 30 19.16 22.29 -10.82
CA LEU A 30 17.98 23.07 -11.13
C LEU A 30 16.94 22.81 -10.04
N ARG A 31 16.27 23.85 -9.57
CA ARG A 31 15.25 23.78 -8.54
C ARG A 31 14.01 24.52 -8.97
N THR A 32 12.82 24.00 -8.62
CA THR A 32 11.55 24.73 -8.78
C THR A 32 10.60 24.42 -7.63
N GLY A 33 9.75 25.37 -7.31
CA GLY A 33 8.70 25.24 -6.29
C GLY A 33 7.64 26.31 -6.48
N SER A 34 6.55 26.24 -5.73
CA SER A 34 5.57 27.33 -5.68
C SER A 34 6.20 28.58 -5.03
N ARG A 35 5.77 29.77 -5.47
CA ARG A 35 6.20 31.02 -4.85
C ARG A 35 5.73 31.12 -3.40
N ASN A 36 4.47 30.73 -3.16
CA ASN A 36 3.86 30.74 -1.83
C ASN A 36 3.94 29.33 -1.25
N GLN A 37 4.87 29.12 -0.35
CA GLN A 37 5.09 27.82 0.31
C GLN A 37 3.99 27.57 1.36
N GLU A 38 2.82 27.10 0.92
CA GLU A 38 1.66 26.82 1.76
C GLU A 38 1.78 25.45 2.47
N ILE A 39 2.81 25.33 3.33
CA ILE A 39 3.20 24.06 3.98
C ILE A 39 2.04 23.47 4.77
N LEU A 40 1.59 22.25 4.40
CA LEU A 40 0.54 21.47 5.06
C LEU A 40 -0.82 22.21 5.23
N LYS A 41 -1.12 23.20 4.39
CA LYS A 41 -2.34 24.02 4.54
C LYS A 41 -3.57 23.49 3.80
N LYS A 42 -3.39 22.60 2.84
CA LYS A 42 -4.49 21.97 2.10
C LYS A 42 -4.64 20.52 2.51
N LYS A 43 -5.81 19.96 2.31
CA LYS A 43 -6.08 18.53 2.49
C LYS A 43 -7.05 18.01 1.42
N GLY A 44 -6.93 16.74 1.05
CA GLY A 44 -7.84 16.11 0.11
C GLY A 44 -7.19 14.99 -0.69
N ASP A 45 -7.99 14.30 -1.51
CA ASP A 45 -7.49 13.26 -2.40
C ASP A 45 -6.69 13.87 -3.56
N ASP A 46 -7.21 14.88 -4.21
CA ASP A 46 -6.58 15.53 -5.37
C ASP A 46 -5.50 16.55 -5.00
N VAL A 47 -5.17 16.69 -3.71
CA VAL A 47 -4.12 17.62 -3.28
C VAL A 47 -2.76 17.14 -3.76
N ARG A 48 -2.16 17.94 -4.61
CA ARG A 48 -0.75 17.83 -4.99
C ARG A 48 0.09 18.65 -4.03
N ILE A 49 1.32 18.21 -3.79
CA ILE A 49 2.25 18.97 -2.96
C ILE A 49 2.59 20.28 -3.67
N ASP A 50 2.24 21.41 -3.07
CA ASP A 50 2.56 22.77 -3.56
C ASP A 50 3.45 23.54 -2.58
N TRP A 51 4.13 22.82 -1.73
CA TRP A 51 5.18 23.30 -0.84
C TRP A 51 6.44 22.44 -1.00
N GLY A 52 7.58 22.96 -0.55
CA GLY A 52 8.85 22.34 -0.84
C GLY A 52 9.31 22.58 -2.27
N HIS A 53 10.28 21.81 -2.72
CA HIS A 53 10.93 22.02 -4.00
C HIS A 53 11.24 20.71 -4.72
N PHE A 54 11.06 20.73 -6.03
CA PHE A 54 11.57 19.71 -6.93
C PHE A 54 12.99 20.08 -7.38
N TYR A 55 13.86 19.10 -7.44
CA TYR A 55 15.26 19.24 -7.85
C TYR A 55 15.61 18.29 -8.98
N LEU A 56 16.41 18.80 -9.91
CA LEU A 56 17.06 18.05 -10.94
C LEU A 56 18.56 18.35 -10.88
N ALA A 57 19.40 17.33 -10.88
CA ALA A 57 20.84 17.53 -10.84
C ALA A 57 21.61 16.58 -11.76
N ALA A 58 22.80 16.99 -12.14
CA ALA A 58 23.79 16.18 -12.84
C ALA A 58 25.20 16.64 -12.48
N GLU A 59 26.20 15.83 -12.82
CA GLU A 59 27.60 16.20 -12.75
C GLU A 59 27.83 17.53 -13.47
N LYS A 60 28.45 18.49 -12.81
CA LYS A 60 28.67 19.85 -13.30
C LYS A 60 29.53 19.87 -14.55
N GLU A 61 30.58 19.05 -14.58
CA GLU A 61 31.42 18.90 -15.76
C GLU A 61 30.59 18.31 -16.90
N ASN A 62 30.66 18.92 -18.06
CA ASN A 62 29.89 18.54 -19.24
C ASN A 62 28.36 18.69 -19.13
N SER A 63 27.85 19.45 -18.17
CA SER A 63 26.43 19.74 -18.03
C SER A 63 26.13 21.23 -18.20
N THR A 64 25.01 21.54 -18.85
CA THR A 64 24.49 22.89 -19.02
C THR A 64 23.04 22.92 -18.58
N SER A 65 22.63 23.95 -17.88
CA SER A 65 21.25 24.16 -17.42
C SER A 65 20.62 25.35 -18.11
N ALA A 66 19.32 25.31 -18.30
CA ALA A 66 18.51 26.41 -18.77
C ALA A 66 17.11 26.38 -18.15
N ILE A 67 16.51 27.56 -17.99
CA ILE A 67 15.16 27.74 -17.48
C ILE A 67 14.41 28.63 -18.45
N GLY A 68 13.20 28.26 -18.89
CA GLY A 68 12.43 29.08 -19.82
C GLY A 68 11.25 28.39 -20.49
N ASP A 69 10.67 29.01 -21.50
CA ASP A 69 9.61 28.39 -22.29
C ASP A 69 10.09 27.08 -22.94
N GLY A 70 9.37 26.00 -22.76
CA GLY A 70 9.81 24.69 -23.25
C GLY A 70 9.95 24.59 -24.77
N ARG A 71 9.23 25.38 -25.57
CA ARG A 71 9.41 25.40 -27.03
C ARG A 71 10.71 26.10 -27.41
N GLU A 72 10.99 27.23 -26.78
CA GLU A 72 12.24 27.97 -27.00
C GLU A 72 13.44 27.19 -26.48
N LEU A 73 13.36 26.52 -25.32
CA LEU A 73 14.43 25.67 -24.82
C LEU A 73 14.78 24.54 -25.80
N ARG A 74 13.78 23.84 -26.33
CA ARG A 74 14.01 22.77 -27.33
C ARG A 74 14.58 23.32 -28.64
N LYS A 75 14.07 24.46 -29.12
CA LYS A 75 14.59 25.13 -30.32
C LYS A 75 16.06 25.55 -30.14
N ASN A 76 16.37 26.15 -28.99
CA ASN A 76 17.72 26.58 -28.67
C ASN A 76 18.67 25.37 -28.48
N PHE A 77 18.20 24.29 -27.90
CA PHE A 77 18.98 23.05 -27.81
C PHE A 77 19.35 22.50 -29.20
N VAL A 78 18.38 22.40 -30.10
CA VAL A 78 18.63 21.95 -31.49
C VAL A 78 19.58 22.88 -32.25
N ALA A 79 19.50 24.18 -31.96
CA ALA A 79 20.39 25.19 -32.57
C ALA A 79 21.77 25.28 -31.89
N ASN A 80 22.03 24.46 -30.86
CA ASN A 80 23.24 24.54 -30.02
C ASN A 80 23.47 25.95 -29.41
N LYS A 81 22.35 26.57 -28.95
CA LYS A 81 22.32 27.94 -28.40
C LYS A 81 21.61 27.95 -27.03
N LEU A 82 21.78 26.92 -26.24
CA LEU A 82 21.20 26.87 -24.89
C LEU A 82 22.00 27.83 -23.99
N GLU A 83 21.38 28.93 -23.62
CA GLU A 83 21.93 29.91 -22.69
C GLU A 83 21.17 29.83 -21.38
N ALA A 84 21.84 30.11 -20.26
CA ALA A 84 21.22 30.16 -18.95
C ALA A 84 20.25 31.37 -18.90
N PRO A 85 18.96 31.16 -18.81
CA PRO A 85 17.99 32.24 -18.84
C PRO A 85 17.62 32.74 -17.47
N THR A 86 17.09 33.93 -17.48
CA THR A 86 16.38 34.51 -16.35
C THR A 86 14.90 34.39 -16.59
N THR A 87 14.13 33.82 -15.64
CA THR A 87 12.71 33.70 -15.85
C THR A 87 11.89 33.86 -14.60
N ASN A 88 10.65 34.24 -14.85
CA ASN A 88 9.60 34.31 -13.85
C ASN A 88 8.37 33.60 -14.40
N GLY A 89 7.86 32.58 -13.73
CA GLY A 89 6.57 31.98 -14.07
C GLY A 89 6.61 30.50 -14.43
N TYR A 90 5.82 30.09 -15.39
CA TYR A 90 5.55 28.71 -15.80
C TYR A 90 6.67 28.07 -16.65
N ASP A 91 7.88 28.19 -16.16
CA ASP A 91 9.06 27.83 -16.94
C ASP A 91 9.42 26.35 -16.77
N LYS A 92 9.94 25.77 -17.85
CA LYS A 92 10.54 24.45 -17.83
C LYS A 92 11.97 24.53 -17.34
N LEU A 93 12.39 23.50 -16.63
CA LEU A 93 13.78 23.24 -16.31
C LEU A 93 14.39 22.37 -17.39
N ALA A 94 15.44 22.79 -18.02
CA ALA A 94 16.17 21.97 -18.99
C ALA A 94 17.59 21.71 -18.52
N LEU A 95 18.00 20.45 -18.56
CA LEU A 95 19.35 20.00 -18.29
C LEU A 95 19.89 19.27 -19.50
N VAL A 96 21.06 19.67 -19.95
CA VAL A 96 21.79 19.00 -21.02
C VAL A 96 23.09 18.46 -20.47
N ARG A 97 23.33 17.17 -20.68
CA ARG A 97 24.61 16.53 -20.39
C ARG A 97 25.26 16.10 -21.70
N SER A 98 26.48 16.59 -21.96
CA SER A 98 27.29 16.12 -23.06
C SER A 98 27.97 14.81 -22.71
N LEU A 99 27.79 13.78 -23.54
CA LEU A 99 28.44 12.49 -23.40
C LEU A 99 29.67 12.36 -24.30
N GLY A 100 30.02 13.45 -25.04
CA GLY A 100 31.09 13.43 -26.03
C GLY A 100 30.76 12.55 -27.25
N GLU A 101 31.76 12.30 -28.09
CA GLU A 101 31.67 11.33 -29.18
C GLU A 101 31.89 9.92 -28.62
N THR A 102 30.84 9.07 -28.62
CA THR A 102 30.90 7.73 -28.07
C THR A 102 30.04 6.75 -28.86
N GLN A 103 30.50 5.50 -28.94
CA GLN A 103 29.69 4.40 -29.49
C GLN A 103 28.70 3.84 -28.47
N LYS A 104 28.92 4.09 -27.17
CA LYS A 104 28.07 3.64 -26.08
C LYS A 104 27.78 4.82 -25.15
N ALA A 105 26.62 5.40 -25.30
CA ALA A 105 26.14 6.45 -24.40
C ALA A 105 25.75 5.84 -23.04
N ASP A 106 26.32 6.35 -21.97
CA ASP A 106 25.99 5.98 -20.60
C ASP A 106 26.02 7.26 -19.74
N GLY A 107 24.96 7.47 -18.96
CA GLY A 107 24.84 8.65 -18.11
C GLY A 107 23.58 8.60 -17.28
N HIS A 108 23.55 9.38 -16.20
CA HIS A 108 22.40 9.48 -15.32
C HIS A 108 22.14 10.93 -14.92
N LEU A 109 20.94 11.15 -14.41
CA LEU A 109 20.47 12.37 -13.78
C LEU A 109 19.94 12.00 -12.39
N LEU A 110 19.99 12.94 -11.47
CA LEU A 110 19.41 12.82 -10.15
C LEU A 110 18.13 13.65 -10.09
N ILE A 111 17.07 13.05 -9.55
CA ILE A 111 15.77 13.71 -9.34
C ILE A 111 15.42 13.55 -7.87
N GLY A 112 14.97 14.62 -7.24
CA GLY A 112 14.54 14.59 -5.85
C GLY A 112 13.48 15.63 -5.53
N TYR A 113 12.81 15.42 -4.41
CA TYR A 113 11.82 16.32 -3.87
C TYR A 113 12.04 16.48 -2.36
N ASP A 114 12.10 17.71 -1.89
CA ASP A 114 12.11 18.04 -0.47
C ASP A 114 10.77 18.69 -0.11
N ASP A 115 9.93 17.98 0.62
CA ASP A 115 8.62 18.47 1.07
C ASP A 115 8.69 19.24 2.41
N ILE A 116 9.88 19.47 2.94
CA ILE A 116 10.16 20.21 4.17
C ILE A 116 9.49 19.58 5.40
N TYR A 117 8.17 19.48 5.38
CA TYR A 117 7.31 18.73 6.30
C TYR A 117 6.38 17.84 5.47
N SER A 118 6.40 16.55 5.74
CA SER A 118 5.63 15.55 4.99
C SER A 118 4.18 15.45 5.46
N ILE A 119 3.97 15.50 6.80
CA ILE A 119 2.69 15.20 7.45
C ILE A 119 2.55 16.08 8.70
N GLN A 120 1.34 16.54 9.00
CA GLN A 120 1.00 16.96 10.36
C GLN A 120 0.41 15.74 11.10
N TYR A 121 0.99 15.40 12.24
CA TYR A 121 0.65 14.22 13.02
C TYR A 121 0.18 14.64 14.42
N PHE A 122 -1.11 14.59 14.68
CA PHE A 122 -1.76 15.02 15.93
C PHE A 122 -1.28 16.37 16.45
N GLY A 123 -1.10 17.32 15.52
CA GLY A 123 -0.68 18.70 15.79
C GLY A 123 0.81 18.99 15.53
N ASP A 124 1.65 17.97 15.47
CA ASP A 124 3.08 18.12 15.21
C ASP A 124 3.39 18.01 13.71
N ASN A 125 4.14 18.97 13.16
CA ASN A 125 4.62 18.91 11.80
C ASN A 125 5.88 18.05 11.72
N LEU A 126 5.77 16.91 11.03
CA LEU A 126 6.84 15.92 10.92
C LEU A 126 7.60 16.05 9.59
N ARG A 127 8.93 16.08 9.68
CA ARG A 127 9.83 16.03 8.54
C ARG A 127 9.82 14.64 7.88
N PRO A 128 10.18 14.53 6.59
CA PRO A 128 10.43 13.22 6.00
C PRO A 128 11.53 12.48 6.78
N TYR A 129 11.42 11.16 6.85
CA TYR A 129 12.31 10.34 7.68
C TYR A 129 13.81 10.55 7.40
N TRP A 130 14.19 10.81 6.14
CA TRP A 130 15.58 11.07 5.77
C TRP A 130 16.17 12.32 6.44
N ASN A 131 15.31 13.28 6.81
CA ASN A 131 15.69 14.52 7.49
C ASN A 131 14.95 14.70 8.83
N ARG A 132 14.59 13.62 9.51
CA ARG A 132 13.82 13.67 10.77
C ARG A 132 14.46 14.53 11.85
N GLU A 133 15.80 14.54 11.91
CA GLU A 133 16.57 15.36 12.86
C GLU A 133 16.69 16.83 12.43
N GLY A 134 16.34 17.17 11.19
CA GLY A 134 16.40 18.54 10.67
C GLY A 134 17.80 19.09 10.37
N ASN A 135 18.82 18.25 10.37
CA ASN A 135 20.24 18.60 10.18
C ASN A 135 20.80 18.21 8.80
N GLU A 136 19.98 17.55 7.96
CA GLU A 136 20.32 17.20 6.59
C GLU A 136 19.71 18.21 5.60
N THR A 137 20.30 18.28 4.40
CA THR A 137 19.74 19.03 3.28
C THR A 137 19.53 18.11 2.08
N ILE A 138 18.60 18.47 1.21
CA ILE A 138 18.40 17.71 -0.03
C ILE A 138 19.68 17.71 -0.90
N VAL A 139 20.46 18.81 -0.86
CA VAL A 139 21.73 18.92 -1.59
C VAL A 139 22.74 17.89 -1.07
N SER A 140 22.87 17.73 0.27
CA SER A 140 23.74 16.71 0.86
C SER A 140 23.31 15.30 0.46
N GLN A 141 22.01 15.05 0.33
CA GLN A 141 21.49 13.74 -0.12
C GLN A 141 21.80 13.49 -1.60
N PHE A 142 21.73 14.51 -2.46
CA PHE A 142 22.14 14.38 -3.86
C PHE A 142 23.63 14.05 -4.00
N GLN A 143 24.50 14.73 -3.25
CA GLN A 143 25.94 14.45 -3.22
C GLN A 143 26.23 13.02 -2.74
N LYS A 144 25.51 12.55 -1.73
CA LYS A 144 25.60 11.18 -1.26
C LYS A 144 25.11 10.18 -2.31
N ALA A 145 23.97 10.45 -2.96
CA ALA A 145 23.41 9.60 -4.01
C ALA A 145 24.38 9.48 -5.21
N GLU A 146 25.00 10.59 -5.63
CA GLU A 146 26.00 10.58 -6.71
C GLU A 146 27.21 9.71 -6.35
N LYS A 147 27.74 9.89 -5.14
CA LYS A 147 28.87 9.10 -4.65
C LYS A 147 28.55 7.61 -4.56
N GLU A 148 27.35 7.26 -4.18
CA GLU A 148 26.88 5.88 -3.98
C GLU A 148 26.28 5.26 -5.26
N TYR A 149 26.11 6.00 -6.33
CA TYR A 149 25.36 5.59 -7.53
C TYR A 149 25.69 4.19 -8.03
N LYS A 150 26.99 3.91 -8.26
CA LYS A 150 27.43 2.60 -8.77
C LYS A 150 27.11 1.45 -7.79
N THR A 151 27.22 1.71 -6.49
CA THR A 151 26.90 0.73 -5.44
C THR A 151 25.39 0.49 -5.41
N GLN A 152 24.58 1.54 -5.48
CA GLN A 152 23.13 1.42 -5.49
C GLN A 152 22.63 0.71 -6.74
N MET A 153 23.17 0.99 -7.91
CA MET A 153 22.83 0.29 -9.16
C MET A 153 23.12 -1.22 -9.05
N LYS A 154 24.26 -1.61 -8.46
CA LYS A 154 24.61 -3.02 -8.23
C LYS A 154 23.64 -3.69 -7.24
N ASN A 155 23.32 -3.00 -6.15
CA ASN A 155 22.42 -3.52 -5.12
C ASN A 155 20.99 -3.67 -5.67
N SER A 156 20.50 -2.69 -6.43
CA SER A 156 19.17 -2.74 -7.05
C SER A 156 19.08 -3.89 -8.05
N ALA A 157 20.07 -4.08 -8.92
CA ALA A 157 20.10 -5.19 -9.86
C ALA A 157 20.11 -6.57 -9.16
N ALA A 158 20.83 -6.68 -8.04
CA ALA A 158 20.84 -7.91 -7.24
C ALA A 158 19.48 -8.16 -6.56
N PHE A 159 18.85 -7.11 -6.06
CA PHE A 159 17.51 -7.18 -5.49
C PHE A 159 16.47 -7.59 -6.53
N ASP A 160 16.46 -6.95 -7.71
CA ASP A 160 15.53 -7.25 -8.80
C ASP A 160 15.64 -8.72 -9.22
N LYS A 161 16.87 -9.20 -9.37
CA LYS A 161 17.12 -10.60 -9.70
C LYS A 161 16.53 -11.54 -8.64
N LYS A 162 16.81 -11.28 -7.36
CA LYS A 162 16.32 -12.06 -6.23
C LYS A 162 14.78 -12.06 -6.19
N LEU A 163 14.15 -10.90 -6.31
CA LEU A 163 12.69 -10.78 -6.34
C LEU A 163 12.09 -11.65 -7.45
N MET A 164 12.63 -11.53 -8.68
CA MET A 164 12.14 -12.30 -9.83
C MET A 164 12.32 -13.80 -9.65
N GLU A 165 13.43 -14.26 -9.06
CA GLU A 165 13.70 -15.67 -8.78
C GLU A 165 12.72 -16.22 -7.73
N GLU A 166 12.57 -15.53 -6.59
CA GLU A 166 11.70 -15.95 -5.49
C GLU A 166 10.22 -15.94 -5.89
N ALA A 167 9.76 -14.88 -6.56
CA ALA A 167 8.38 -14.80 -7.02
C ALA A 167 8.07 -15.83 -8.13
N THR A 168 9.02 -16.12 -9.03
CA THR A 168 8.85 -17.16 -10.06
C THR A 168 8.75 -18.54 -9.41
N ALA A 169 9.55 -18.82 -8.40
CA ALA A 169 9.48 -20.08 -7.65
C ALA A 169 8.12 -20.22 -6.96
N ALA A 170 7.61 -19.15 -6.35
CA ALA A 170 6.34 -19.16 -5.62
C ALA A 170 5.11 -19.31 -6.54
N GLY A 171 5.01 -18.53 -7.62
CA GLY A 171 3.78 -18.42 -8.41
C GLY A 171 3.96 -18.39 -9.93
N GLY A 172 5.18 -18.66 -10.45
CA GLY A 172 5.46 -18.64 -11.88
C GLY A 172 5.87 -17.26 -12.43
N ARG A 173 6.33 -17.23 -13.69
CA ARG A 173 6.90 -16.03 -14.30
C ARG A 173 5.91 -14.86 -14.39
N LYS A 174 4.67 -15.10 -14.76
CA LYS A 174 3.62 -14.08 -14.87
C LYS A 174 3.35 -13.43 -13.50
N TYR A 175 3.27 -14.25 -12.46
CA TYR A 175 3.15 -13.75 -11.09
C TYR A 175 4.34 -12.88 -10.67
N ALA A 176 5.56 -13.30 -11.00
CA ALA A 176 6.76 -12.52 -10.69
C ALA A 176 6.76 -11.14 -11.35
N GLU A 177 6.32 -11.03 -12.60
CA GLU A 177 6.20 -9.75 -13.31
C GLU A 177 5.15 -8.83 -12.66
N LEU A 178 4.04 -9.37 -12.20
CA LEU A 178 3.03 -8.62 -11.44
C LEU A 178 3.58 -8.13 -10.08
N CYS A 179 4.33 -8.98 -9.36
CA CYS A 179 4.99 -8.58 -8.12
C CYS A 179 6.01 -7.46 -8.33
N ALA A 180 6.81 -7.52 -9.40
CA ALA A 180 7.78 -6.48 -9.73
C ALA A 180 7.11 -5.12 -9.99
N LEU A 181 5.96 -5.09 -10.68
CA LEU A 181 5.17 -3.87 -10.87
C LEU A 181 4.59 -3.35 -9.54
N ALA A 182 4.06 -4.25 -8.71
CA ALA A 182 3.42 -3.91 -7.44
C ALA A 182 4.41 -3.35 -6.40
N TYR A 183 5.67 -3.81 -6.40
CA TYR A 183 6.67 -3.46 -5.39
C TYR A 183 6.83 -1.95 -5.22
N ARG A 184 7.18 -1.27 -6.31
CA ARG A 184 7.42 0.17 -6.29
C ARG A 184 6.17 0.96 -5.92
N GLN A 185 5.02 0.60 -6.48
CA GLN A 185 3.76 1.30 -6.24
C GLN A 185 3.32 1.19 -4.79
N ALA A 186 3.39 -0.01 -4.20
CA ALA A 186 2.98 -0.23 -2.83
C ALA A 186 3.80 0.63 -1.86
N LEU A 187 5.13 0.71 -2.05
CA LEU A 187 5.99 1.55 -1.21
C LEU A 187 5.77 3.05 -1.47
N ALA A 188 5.64 3.45 -2.73
CA ALA A 188 5.49 4.86 -3.13
C ALA A 188 4.17 5.50 -2.65
N ALA A 189 3.16 4.70 -2.32
CA ALA A 189 1.88 5.18 -1.81
C ALA A 189 1.90 5.56 -0.31
N HIS A 190 3.09 5.63 0.30
CA HIS A 190 3.26 5.92 1.72
C HIS A 190 4.19 7.12 1.97
N LYS A 191 4.03 7.72 3.15
CA LYS A 191 5.00 8.66 3.75
C LYS A 191 5.61 8.03 4.99
N LEU A 192 6.96 7.98 5.05
CA LEU A 192 7.70 7.53 6.22
C LEU A 192 8.16 8.74 7.03
N VAL A 193 7.73 8.79 8.27
CA VAL A 193 8.07 9.83 9.26
C VAL A 193 8.38 9.19 10.62
N GLN A 194 8.91 9.96 11.54
CA GLN A 194 9.10 9.56 12.94
C GLN A 194 8.22 10.42 13.84
N ALA A 195 7.39 9.76 14.64
CA ALA A 195 6.54 10.43 15.62
C ALA A 195 7.36 11.00 16.81
N PRO A 196 6.84 11.97 17.57
CA PRO A 196 7.56 12.56 18.72
C PRO A 196 7.95 11.56 19.81
N ASN A 197 7.21 10.46 19.95
CA ASN A 197 7.52 9.36 20.89
C ASN A 197 8.62 8.40 20.38
N GLY A 198 9.17 8.66 19.20
CA GLY A 198 10.22 7.85 18.57
C GLY A 198 9.72 6.71 17.68
N ASP A 199 8.42 6.40 17.68
CA ASP A 199 7.86 5.36 16.82
C ASP A 199 7.98 5.75 15.34
N LEU A 200 8.31 4.77 14.49
CA LEU A 200 8.19 4.94 13.05
C LEU A 200 6.71 4.95 12.66
N VAL A 201 6.36 5.81 11.72
CA VAL A 201 5.00 5.90 11.15
C VAL A 201 5.10 5.89 9.63
N PHE A 202 4.43 4.92 9.00
CA PHE A 202 4.43 4.71 7.55
C PHE A 202 3.01 4.83 7.04
N LEU A 203 2.59 6.08 6.75
CA LEU A 203 1.21 6.43 6.42
C LEU A 203 0.92 6.21 4.94
N SER A 204 0.01 5.30 4.64
CA SER A 204 -0.56 5.17 3.31
C SER A 204 -1.46 6.36 2.99
N LYS A 205 -1.54 6.75 1.72
CA LYS A 205 -2.60 7.62 1.21
C LYS A 205 -3.58 6.79 0.38
N GLU A 206 -4.86 6.94 0.63
CA GLU A 206 -5.92 6.34 -0.16
C GLU A 206 -6.15 7.13 -1.45
N ASN A 207 -5.24 6.91 -2.40
CA ASN A 207 -5.20 7.60 -3.67
C ASN A 207 -6.40 7.25 -4.56
N PHE A 208 -6.92 8.25 -5.28
CA PHE A 208 -8.04 8.11 -6.23
C PHE A 208 -9.29 7.48 -5.60
N SER A 209 -9.56 7.88 -4.35
CA SER A 209 -10.72 7.48 -3.56
C SER A 209 -11.20 8.66 -2.70
N ASN A 210 -10.76 8.77 -1.44
CA ASN A 210 -11.19 9.82 -0.51
C ASN A 210 -10.03 10.63 0.11
N GLY A 211 -8.78 10.23 -0.14
CA GLY A 211 -7.58 10.88 0.38
C GLY A 211 -7.27 10.62 1.84
N SER A 212 -7.94 9.66 2.50
CA SER A 212 -7.62 9.24 3.87
C SER A 212 -6.17 8.78 3.99
N ILE A 213 -5.56 8.99 5.14
CA ILE A 213 -4.18 8.58 5.42
C ILE A 213 -4.09 7.70 6.66
N GLY A 214 -3.16 6.74 6.58
CA GLY A 214 -3.03 5.72 7.61
C GLY A 214 -4.27 4.83 7.70
N THR A 215 -4.90 4.58 6.56
CA THR A 215 -6.13 3.81 6.43
C THR A 215 -5.85 2.34 6.70
N VAL A 216 -6.57 1.72 7.63
CA VAL A 216 -6.32 0.36 8.08
C VAL A 216 -6.73 -0.67 7.04
N ASP A 217 -7.85 -0.48 6.35
CA ASP A 217 -8.31 -1.37 5.28
C ASP A 217 -7.47 -1.27 3.98
N LEU A 218 -6.56 -0.29 3.88
CA LEU A 218 -5.48 -0.26 2.89
C LEU A 218 -4.19 -0.93 3.40
N THR A 219 -3.90 -0.77 4.69
CA THR A 219 -2.76 -1.43 5.34
C THR A 219 -2.88 -2.95 5.27
N TYR A 220 -4.05 -3.48 5.58
CA TYR A 220 -4.29 -4.92 5.63
C TYR A 220 -4.02 -5.62 4.28
N PRO A 221 -4.63 -5.23 3.15
CA PRO A 221 -4.30 -5.84 1.87
C PRO A 221 -2.86 -5.58 1.41
N GLY A 222 -2.26 -4.45 1.79
CA GLY A 222 -0.88 -4.09 1.40
C GLY A 222 0.22 -4.78 2.22
N ALA A 223 -0.10 -5.26 3.41
CA ALA A 223 0.85 -5.78 4.38
C ALA A 223 1.72 -6.98 3.91
N PRO A 224 1.26 -7.91 3.07
CA PRO A 224 2.08 -9.06 2.65
C PRO A 224 3.45 -8.71 2.11
N LEU A 225 3.57 -7.65 1.31
CA LEU A 225 4.87 -7.15 0.82
C LEU A 225 5.79 -6.74 1.98
N LEU A 226 5.24 -5.98 2.92
CA LEU A 226 6.00 -5.46 4.05
C LEU A 226 6.39 -6.59 5.02
N LEU A 227 5.47 -7.52 5.32
CA LEU A 227 5.74 -8.73 6.11
C LEU A 227 6.85 -9.59 5.48
N TYR A 228 6.88 -9.66 4.16
CA TYR A 228 7.88 -10.45 3.45
C TYR A 228 9.28 -9.84 3.57
N TYR A 229 9.43 -8.54 3.35
CA TYR A 229 10.73 -7.86 3.28
C TYR A 229 11.16 -7.17 4.57
N ASN A 230 10.23 -6.50 5.26
CA ASN A 230 10.56 -5.70 6.44
C ASN A 230 9.34 -5.53 7.38
N PRO A 231 9.15 -6.42 8.37
CA PRO A 231 8.02 -6.35 9.31
C PRO A 231 8.00 -5.06 10.15
N GLU A 232 9.14 -4.36 10.33
CA GLU A 232 9.15 -3.06 11.02
C GLU A 232 8.29 -2.01 10.28
N LEU A 233 8.21 -2.09 8.96
CA LEU A 233 7.31 -1.21 8.20
C LEU A 233 5.83 -1.57 8.40
N VAL A 234 5.49 -2.84 8.67
CA VAL A 234 4.10 -3.18 9.04
C VAL A 234 3.76 -2.57 10.40
N LYS A 235 4.63 -2.69 11.38
CA LYS A 235 4.45 -2.02 12.69
C LYS A 235 4.26 -0.50 12.49
N ALA A 236 5.06 0.10 11.62
CA ALA A 236 4.97 1.52 11.30
C ALA A 236 3.64 1.91 10.64
N THR A 237 2.99 1.00 9.88
CA THR A 237 1.63 1.21 9.35
C THR A 237 0.51 0.98 10.37
N MET A 238 0.83 0.53 11.58
CA MET A 238 -0.12 0.25 12.66
C MET A 238 0.05 1.18 13.86
N ASN A 239 1.26 1.71 14.09
CA ASN A 239 1.61 2.50 15.27
C ASN A 239 0.71 3.72 15.48
N HIS A 240 0.29 4.38 14.40
CA HIS A 240 -0.59 5.55 14.49
C HIS A 240 -2.02 5.22 14.94
N ILE A 241 -2.52 4.02 14.62
CA ILE A 241 -3.84 3.55 15.07
C ILE A 241 -3.78 3.18 16.56
N PHE A 242 -2.72 2.48 16.99
CA PHE A 242 -2.49 2.23 18.42
C PHE A 242 -2.36 3.54 19.20
N TYR A 243 -1.51 4.47 18.72
CA TYR A 243 -1.38 5.78 19.37
C TYR A 243 -2.73 6.51 19.49
N TYR A 244 -3.53 6.50 18.41
CA TYR A 244 -4.84 7.16 18.39
C TYR A 244 -5.77 6.59 19.45
N SER A 245 -5.82 5.26 19.60
CA SER A 245 -6.64 4.57 20.60
C SER A 245 -6.08 4.73 22.03
N GLU A 246 -4.79 4.51 22.23
CA GLU A 246 -4.13 4.46 23.54
C GLU A 246 -3.94 5.85 24.18
N SER A 247 -3.90 6.91 23.38
CA SER A 247 -3.86 8.30 23.86
C SER A 247 -5.20 8.84 24.35
N GLY A 248 -6.28 8.06 24.23
CA GLY A 248 -7.64 8.48 24.59
C GLY A 248 -8.30 9.44 23.59
N LYS A 249 -7.65 9.72 22.46
CA LYS A 249 -8.23 10.55 21.37
C LYS A 249 -9.32 9.79 20.61
N TRP A 250 -9.27 8.45 20.62
CA TRP A 250 -10.28 7.55 20.08
C TRP A 250 -10.84 6.69 21.22
N ALA A 251 -12.08 6.96 21.63
CA ALA A 251 -12.69 6.32 22.80
C ALA A 251 -13.62 5.13 22.45
N LYS A 252 -13.75 4.76 21.16
CA LYS A 252 -14.60 3.64 20.74
C LYS A 252 -13.90 2.30 21.00
N PRO A 253 -14.67 1.21 21.27
CA PRO A 253 -14.11 -0.11 21.62
C PRO A 253 -13.61 -0.90 20.42
N PHE A 254 -13.36 -0.27 19.29
CA PHE A 254 -12.88 -0.84 18.05
C PHE A 254 -11.86 0.08 17.37
N ALA A 255 -11.10 -0.44 16.43
CA ALA A 255 -10.07 0.31 15.73
C ALA A 255 -10.68 1.39 14.81
N ALA A 256 -10.01 2.53 14.70
CA ALA A 256 -10.37 3.60 13.77
C ALA A 256 -10.04 3.21 12.33
N HIS A 257 -10.79 3.73 11.36
CA HIS A 257 -10.57 3.53 9.93
C HIS A 257 -9.27 4.21 9.45
N ASP A 258 -9.04 5.45 9.84
CA ASP A 258 -7.91 6.29 9.42
C ASP A 258 -7.47 7.25 10.53
N VAL A 259 -6.43 8.04 10.27
CA VAL A 259 -6.02 9.11 11.18
C VAL A 259 -6.11 10.50 10.54
N GLY A 260 -6.79 10.64 9.41
CA GLY A 260 -7.01 11.95 8.79
C GLY A 260 -7.10 11.91 7.28
N THR A 261 -7.15 13.11 6.68
CA THR A 261 -7.07 13.32 5.23
C THR A 261 -5.73 13.96 4.89
N TYR A 262 -5.03 13.39 3.89
CA TYR A 262 -3.70 13.84 3.47
C TYR A 262 -3.62 15.37 3.29
N PRO A 263 -2.61 16.05 3.84
CA PRO A 263 -1.47 15.54 4.64
C PRO A 263 -1.66 15.68 6.17
N LEU A 264 -2.90 15.79 6.66
CA LEU A 264 -3.24 16.07 8.06
C LEU A 264 -3.70 14.79 8.78
N ALA A 265 -2.79 14.18 9.54
CA ALA A 265 -3.03 13.00 10.36
C ALA A 265 -3.39 13.39 11.80
N ASN A 266 -4.60 13.94 12.00
CA ASN A 266 -5.04 14.50 13.29
C ASN A 266 -6.26 13.78 13.90
N GLY A 267 -6.64 12.62 13.38
CA GLY A 267 -7.80 11.81 13.77
C GLY A 267 -8.69 11.48 12.59
N GLN A 268 -9.52 10.45 12.74
CA GLN A 268 -10.37 9.92 11.69
C GLN A 268 -11.22 11.00 11.02
N THR A 269 -11.21 11.01 9.71
CA THR A 269 -12.03 11.91 8.88
C THR A 269 -13.00 11.17 7.97
N TYR A 270 -12.86 9.86 7.80
CA TYR A 270 -13.84 9.07 7.07
C TYR A 270 -15.21 9.09 7.76
N GLY A 271 -16.27 9.22 6.95
CA GLY A 271 -17.61 9.50 7.46
C GLY A 271 -18.35 8.30 8.07
N GLY A 272 -17.77 7.10 8.03
CA GLY A 272 -18.34 5.87 8.57
C GLY A 272 -17.34 5.06 9.35
N ASP A 273 -17.80 4.38 10.43
CA ASP A 273 -16.98 3.42 11.14
C ASP A 273 -17.02 2.06 10.43
N MET A 274 -15.91 1.33 10.50
CA MET A 274 -15.78 -0.05 10.04
C MET A 274 -15.34 -0.96 11.20
N PRO A 275 -16.17 -1.11 12.25
CA PRO A 275 -15.70 -1.63 13.54
C PRO A 275 -15.20 -3.08 13.49
N VAL A 276 -15.89 -3.97 12.76
CA VAL A 276 -15.47 -5.36 12.60
C VAL A 276 -14.29 -5.47 11.64
N GLU A 277 -14.33 -4.70 10.55
CA GLU A 277 -13.27 -4.68 9.54
C GLU A 277 -11.93 -4.30 10.16
N GLU A 278 -11.86 -3.12 10.78
CA GLU A 278 -10.58 -2.55 11.21
C GLU A 278 -10.02 -3.24 12.44
N SER A 279 -10.89 -3.64 13.37
CA SER A 279 -10.45 -4.44 14.53
C SER A 279 -9.89 -5.78 14.09
N GLY A 280 -10.57 -6.48 13.16
CA GLY A 280 -10.09 -7.73 12.58
C GLY A 280 -8.76 -7.57 11.88
N ASN A 281 -8.62 -6.53 11.05
CA ASN A 281 -7.38 -6.19 10.33
C ASN A 281 -6.20 -6.03 11.30
N MET A 282 -6.37 -5.23 12.35
CA MET A 282 -5.30 -4.93 13.29
C MET A 282 -4.86 -6.15 14.10
N VAL A 283 -5.80 -6.98 14.57
CA VAL A 283 -5.47 -8.18 15.36
C VAL A 283 -4.79 -9.25 14.48
N VAL A 284 -5.28 -9.48 13.26
CA VAL A 284 -4.66 -10.42 12.31
C VAL A 284 -3.25 -9.99 11.95
N LEU A 285 -3.03 -8.69 11.67
CA LEU A 285 -1.71 -8.18 11.33
C LEU A 285 -0.73 -8.27 12.51
N ALA A 286 -1.18 -8.04 13.74
CA ALA A 286 -0.34 -8.25 14.93
C ALA A 286 0.12 -9.72 15.05
N ALA A 287 -0.76 -10.69 14.77
CA ALA A 287 -0.40 -12.10 14.74
C ALA A 287 0.54 -12.44 13.56
N ALA A 288 0.33 -11.85 12.41
CA ALA A 288 1.21 -12.04 11.26
C ALA A 288 2.63 -11.51 11.52
N ILE A 289 2.76 -10.35 12.17
CA ILE A 289 4.05 -9.83 12.65
C ILE A 289 4.71 -10.85 13.60
N ALA A 290 3.97 -11.31 14.61
CA ALA A 290 4.49 -12.27 15.59
C ALA A 290 4.95 -13.58 14.91
N LYS A 291 4.22 -14.08 13.93
CA LYS A 291 4.59 -15.27 13.14
C LYS A 291 5.89 -15.07 12.38
N VAL A 292 6.05 -13.90 11.71
CA VAL A 292 7.26 -13.58 10.95
C VAL A 292 8.48 -13.42 11.85
N GLU A 293 8.32 -12.76 13.00
CA GLU A 293 9.42 -12.46 13.93
C GLU A 293 9.73 -13.61 14.90
N GLY A 294 8.81 -14.55 15.07
CA GLY A 294 8.95 -15.65 16.02
C GLY A 294 8.79 -15.23 17.49
N ASN A 295 8.26 -14.04 17.74
CA ASN A 295 7.93 -13.53 19.07
C ASN A 295 6.69 -12.60 19.00
N ALA A 296 6.03 -12.36 20.12
CA ALA A 296 4.84 -11.53 20.21
C ALA A 296 5.08 -10.20 20.98
N ASP A 297 6.30 -9.68 21.01
CA ASP A 297 6.68 -8.49 21.79
C ASP A 297 5.91 -7.25 21.34
N TYR A 298 5.68 -7.08 20.03
CA TYR A 298 4.86 -6.00 19.51
C TYR A 298 3.42 -6.08 20.01
N ALA A 299 2.80 -7.24 19.97
CA ALA A 299 1.45 -7.44 20.49
C ALA A 299 1.39 -7.26 22.02
N GLN A 300 2.43 -7.66 22.75
CA GLN A 300 2.52 -7.45 24.20
C GLN A 300 2.49 -5.96 24.57
N LYS A 301 3.14 -5.11 23.77
CA LYS A 301 3.11 -3.63 23.97
C LYS A 301 1.69 -3.06 23.91
N HIS A 302 0.84 -3.63 23.06
CA HIS A 302 -0.52 -3.16 22.77
C HIS A 302 -1.61 -4.10 23.28
N TRP A 303 -1.31 -4.95 24.27
CA TRP A 303 -2.15 -6.06 24.67
C TRP A 303 -3.56 -5.66 25.10
N GLU A 304 -3.71 -4.58 25.88
CA GLU A 304 -5.01 -4.11 26.37
C GLU A 304 -5.90 -3.62 25.22
N THR A 305 -5.33 -2.91 24.26
CA THR A 305 -6.03 -2.44 23.06
C THR A 305 -6.47 -3.63 22.19
N LEU A 306 -5.58 -4.57 21.95
CA LEU A 306 -5.90 -5.80 21.21
C LEU A 306 -6.99 -6.62 21.90
N THR A 307 -6.99 -6.68 23.24
CA THR A 307 -8.05 -7.34 24.01
C THR A 307 -9.40 -6.67 23.77
N THR A 308 -9.44 -5.33 23.90
CA THR A 308 -10.67 -4.55 23.69
C THR A 308 -11.26 -4.78 22.30
N TRP A 309 -10.42 -4.73 21.26
CA TRP A 309 -10.86 -4.96 19.88
C TRP A 309 -11.31 -6.40 19.65
N THR A 310 -10.65 -7.37 20.28
CA THR A 310 -11.03 -8.79 20.15
C THR A 310 -12.34 -9.08 20.85
N ASP A 311 -12.58 -8.51 22.03
CA ASP A 311 -13.87 -8.66 22.74
C ASP A 311 -15.01 -8.06 21.90
N TYR A 312 -14.79 -6.91 21.24
CA TYR A 312 -15.74 -6.37 20.29
C TYR A 312 -16.05 -7.34 19.13
N LEU A 313 -15.01 -7.99 18.57
CA LEU A 313 -15.18 -9.00 17.50
C LEU A 313 -15.95 -10.23 17.97
N VAL A 314 -15.76 -10.67 19.22
CA VAL A 314 -16.51 -11.79 19.81
C VAL A 314 -18.00 -11.47 19.92
N GLU A 315 -18.32 -10.23 20.29
CA GLU A 315 -19.71 -9.79 20.49
C GLU A 315 -20.44 -9.48 19.18
N ASN A 316 -19.75 -8.89 18.20
CA ASN A 316 -20.38 -8.26 17.03
C ASN A 316 -19.97 -8.88 15.69
N GLY A 317 -19.03 -9.84 15.66
CA GLY A 317 -18.39 -10.22 14.41
C GLY A 317 -18.94 -11.49 13.75
N LEU A 318 -19.65 -12.39 14.47
CA LEU A 318 -20.18 -13.62 13.87
C LEU A 318 -21.26 -13.34 12.84
N ASP A 319 -22.21 -12.49 13.19
CA ASP A 319 -23.28 -12.04 12.30
C ASP A 319 -23.26 -10.50 12.25
N PRO A 320 -22.40 -9.90 11.42
CA PRO A 320 -22.17 -8.46 11.44
C PRO A 320 -23.43 -7.68 11.08
N ALA A 321 -23.73 -6.66 11.86
CA ALA A 321 -24.75 -5.67 11.51
C ALA A 321 -24.37 -4.95 10.20
N ASN A 322 -25.34 -4.24 9.62
CA ASN A 322 -25.06 -3.42 8.43
C ASN A 322 -24.03 -2.33 8.77
N GLN A 323 -22.84 -2.47 8.24
CA GLN A 323 -21.69 -1.58 8.44
C GLN A 323 -20.83 -1.53 7.19
N LEU A 324 -19.98 -0.53 7.08
CA LEU A 324 -18.97 -0.46 6.04
C LEU A 324 -17.89 -1.54 6.26
N CYS A 325 -17.25 -1.95 5.19
CA CYS A 325 -16.10 -2.85 5.17
C CYS A 325 -15.25 -2.53 3.93
N THR A 326 -14.10 -3.16 3.77
CA THR A 326 -13.21 -2.89 2.63
C THR A 326 -13.85 -3.07 1.25
N ASP A 327 -14.97 -3.81 1.17
CA ASP A 327 -15.75 -4.02 -0.05
C ASP A 327 -16.93 -3.04 -0.21
N ASP A 328 -16.96 -1.94 0.55
CA ASP A 328 -18.04 -0.93 0.56
C ASP A 328 -18.22 -0.24 -0.79
N PHE A 329 -17.18 -0.16 -1.61
CA PHE A 329 -17.24 0.34 -2.99
C PHE A 329 -18.21 -0.47 -3.88
N ALA A 330 -18.52 -1.71 -3.50
CA ALA A 330 -19.52 -2.57 -4.12
C ALA A 330 -20.88 -2.53 -3.39
N GLY A 331 -21.02 -1.69 -2.35
CA GLY A 331 -22.16 -1.64 -1.44
C GLY A 331 -21.98 -2.58 -0.24
N HIS A 332 -22.52 -2.19 0.90
CA HIS A 332 -22.40 -2.92 2.17
C HIS A 332 -23.72 -3.55 2.60
N PHE A 333 -23.62 -4.63 3.36
CA PHE A 333 -24.75 -5.40 3.86
C PHE A 333 -24.55 -5.82 5.32
N ALA A 334 -25.66 -5.99 6.06
CA ALA A 334 -25.68 -6.87 7.21
C ALA A 334 -25.43 -8.32 6.78
N HIS A 335 -25.10 -9.18 7.74
CA HIS A 335 -24.95 -10.61 7.52
C HIS A 335 -23.83 -11.00 6.54
N ASN A 336 -22.80 -10.16 6.38
CA ASN A 336 -21.70 -10.36 5.42
C ASN A 336 -20.81 -11.51 5.86
N ALA A 337 -20.81 -12.60 5.09
CA ALA A 337 -20.09 -13.83 5.41
C ALA A 337 -18.55 -13.65 5.40
N ASN A 338 -17.98 -12.84 4.48
CA ASN A 338 -16.54 -12.61 4.45
C ASN A 338 -16.07 -11.68 5.59
N LEU A 339 -16.88 -10.69 5.98
CA LEU A 339 -16.61 -9.85 7.14
C LEU A 339 -16.66 -10.67 8.44
N SER A 340 -17.59 -11.63 8.53
CA SER A 340 -17.63 -12.59 9.64
C SER A 340 -16.35 -13.43 9.72
N ILE A 341 -15.82 -13.93 8.59
CA ILE A 341 -14.52 -14.62 8.56
C ILE A 341 -13.40 -13.73 9.12
N LYS A 342 -13.36 -12.45 8.77
CA LYS A 342 -12.39 -11.50 9.31
C LYS A 342 -12.44 -11.45 10.83
N ALA A 343 -13.64 -11.33 11.41
CA ALA A 343 -13.81 -11.35 12.85
C ALA A 343 -13.32 -12.66 13.49
N ILE A 344 -13.68 -13.80 12.90
CA ILE A 344 -13.26 -15.13 13.37
C ILE A 344 -11.73 -15.24 13.33
N MET A 345 -11.11 -14.78 12.25
CA MET A 345 -9.64 -14.76 12.13
C MET A 345 -8.99 -13.81 13.13
N GLY A 346 -9.60 -12.67 13.43
CA GLY A 346 -9.15 -11.77 14.48
C GLY A 346 -9.16 -12.43 15.85
N VAL A 347 -10.27 -13.08 16.23
CA VAL A 347 -10.40 -13.81 17.50
C VAL A 347 -9.39 -14.95 17.60
N ALA A 348 -9.22 -15.73 16.54
CA ALA A 348 -8.23 -16.82 16.49
C ALA A 348 -6.80 -16.30 16.59
N SER A 349 -6.50 -15.20 15.89
CA SER A 349 -5.19 -14.53 15.93
C SER A 349 -4.84 -14.04 17.34
N TYR A 350 -5.80 -13.51 18.08
CA TYR A 350 -5.59 -13.12 19.47
C TYR A 350 -5.29 -14.34 20.37
N GLY A 351 -6.01 -15.45 20.17
CA GLY A 351 -5.70 -16.72 20.84
C GLY A 351 -4.27 -17.19 20.55
N TYR A 352 -3.84 -17.11 19.29
CA TYR A 352 -2.47 -17.41 18.85
C TYR A 352 -1.43 -16.51 19.53
N LEU A 353 -1.66 -15.21 19.59
CA LEU A 353 -0.79 -14.26 20.29
C LEU A 353 -0.70 -14.54 21.77
N ALA A 354 -1.84 -14.87 22.41
CA ALA A 354 -1.88 -15.26 23.83
C ALA A 354 -1.04 -16.52 24.11
N ASP A 355 -1.08 -17.50 23.21
CA ASP A 355 -0.25 -18.72 23.34
C ASP A 355 1.24 -18.39 23.26
N MET A 356 1.66 -17.56 22.29
CA MET A 356 3.04 -17.11 22.17
C MET A 356 3.54 -16.34 23.41
N LEU A 357 2.64 -15.59 24.07
CA LEU A 357 2.93 -14.86 25.31
C LEU A 357 2.82 -15.71 26.58
N GLY A 358 2.55 -17.01 26.45
CA GLY A 358 2.40 -17.94 27.59
C GLY A 358 1.11 -17.74 28.39
N LYS A 359 0.14 -16.99 27.87
CA LYS A 359 -1.18 -16.72 28.49
C LYS A 359 -2.15 -17.88 28.16
N LYS A 360 -1.90 -19.08 28.66
CA LYS A 360 -2.55 -20.34 28.24
C LYS A 360 -4.08 -20.31 28.35
N ASP A 361 -4.62 -19.84 29.48
CA ASP A 361 -6.08 -19.79 29.68
C ASP A 361 -6.77 -18.85 28.69
N VAL A 362 -6.11 -17.71 28.36
CA VAL A 362 -6.59 -16.75 27.36
C VAL A 362 -6.53 -17.38 25.97
N ALA A 363 -5.42 -18.05 25.66
CA ALA A 363 -5.23 -18.73 24.38
C ALA A 363 -6.32 -19.77 24.13
N GLU A 364 -6.57 -20.66 25.12
CA GLU A 364 -7.61 -21.67 25.04
C GLU A 364 -9.00 -21.07 24.87
N LYS A 365 -9.35 -20.06 25.68
CA LYS A 365 -10.65 -19.35 25.62
C LYS A 365 -10.95 -18.82 24.23
N TYR A 366 -10.02 -18.02 23.65
CA TYR A 366 -10.30 -17.35 22.37
C TYR A 366 -10.13 -18.28 21.17
N THR A 367 -9.23 -19.27 21.22
CA THR A 367 -9.13 -20.30 20.19
C THR A 367 -10.41 -21.16 20.15
N GLN A 368 -10.93 -21.57 21.30
CA GLN A 368 -12.17 -22.32 21.37
C GLN A 368 -13.35 -21.48 20.87
N LYS A 369 -13.41 -20.20 21.24
CA LYS A 369 -14.44 -19.27 20.77
C LYS A 369 -14.41 -19.10 19.24
N ALA A 370 -13.22 -18.94 18.65
CA ALA A 370 -13.06 -18.86 17.20
C ALA A 370 -13.56 -20.13 16.49
N LYS A 371 -13.27 -21.33 17.04
CA LYS A 371 -13.77 -22.60 16.50
C LYS A 371 -15.30 -22.71 16.57
N GLU A 372 -15.90 -22.25 17.66
CA GLU A 372 -17.35 -22.21 17.80
C GLU A 372 -17.99 -21.28 16.77
N MET A 373 -17.41 -20.06 16.61
CA MET A 373 -17.86 -19.10 15.61
C MET A 373 -17.71 -19.67 14.18
N ALA A 374 -16.60 -20.32 13.86
CA ALA A 374 -16.38 -20.94 12.55
C ALA A 374 -17.36 -22.09 12.27
N ALA A 375 -17.65 -22.92 13.27
CA ALA A 375 -18.64 -24.00 13.14
C ALA A 375 -20.05 -23.47 12.87
N GLU A 376 -20.42 -22.35 13.50
CA GLU A 376 -21.70 -21.70 13.24
C GLU A 376 -21.72 -20.98 11.88
N TRP A 377 -20.62 -20.30 11.51
CA TRP A 377 -20.45 -19.69 10.21
C TRP A 377 -20.68 -20.69 9.07
N VAL A 378 -20.11 -21.88 9.16
CA VAL A 378 -20.28 -22.94 8.13
C VAL A 378 -21.77 -23.26 7.92
N LYS A 379 -22.56 -23.36 9.01
CA LYS A 379 -24.00 -23.62 8.90
C LYS A 379 -24.77 -22.44 8.30
N MET A 380 -24.42 -21.22 8.71
CA MET A 380 -25.12 -20.01 8.28
C MET A 380 -24.85 -19.66 6.80
N ALA A 381 -23.62 -19.90 6.34
CA ALA A 381 -23.17 -19.55 5.00
C ALA A 381 -23.38 -20.65 3.96
N ASP A 382 -23.67 -21.90 4.36
CA ASP A 382 -23.78 -23.06 3.46
C ASP A 382 -24.86 -22.84 2.38
N ASP A 383 -24.48 -23.08 1.12
CA ASP A 383 -25.38 -23.03 -0.04
C ASP A 383 -25.12 -24.22 -1.00
N GLY A 384 -24.62 -25.33 -0.44
CA GLY A 384 -24.38 -26.60 -1.13
C GLY A 384 -22.99 -26.67 -1.79
N ASP A 385 -22.82 -26.14 -2.99
CA ASP A 385 -21.55 -26.17 -3.73
C ASP A 385 -20.65 -24.93 -3.49
N HIS A 386 -21.10 -23.99 -2.66
CA HIS A 386 -20.38 -22.77 -2.29
C HIS A 386 -20.91 -22.19 -0.97
N TYR A 387 -20.33 -21.02 -0.55
CA TYR A 387 -20.81 -20.27 0.61
C TYR A 387 -21.31 -18.88 0.20
N ARG A 388 -22.40 -18.45 0.83
CA ARG A 388 -23.14 -17.22 0.51
C ARG A 388 -22.31 -15.95 0.67
N LEU A 389 -22.70 -14.88 -0.02
CA LEU A 389 -22.23 -13.51 0.21
C LEU A 389 -22.74 -12.98 1.57
N THR A 390 -24.04 -13.14 1.82
CA THR A 390 -24.70 -12.83 3.11
C THR A 390 -25.51 -14.01 3.58
N PHE A 391 -25.56 -14.25 4.90
CA PHE A 391 -26.20 -15.43 5.48
C PHE A 391 -27.68 -15.57 5.13
N ASP A 392 -28.37 -14.44 4.93
CA ASP A 392 -29.81 -14.36 4.67
C ASP A 392 -30.20 -14.49 3.18
N LYS A 393 -29.22 -14.56 2.25
CA LYS A 393 -29.48 -14.54 0.79
C LYS A 393 -28.94 -15.79 0.07
N PRO A 394 -29.74 -16.87 -0.03
CA PRO A 394 -29.36 -18.03 -0.84
C PRO A 394 -29.08 -17.69 -2.30
N GLY A 395 -28.21 -18.45 -2.97
CA GLY A 395 -27.81 -18.25 -4.35
C GLY A 395 -26.80 -17.12 -4.59
N THR A 396 -26.33 -16.48 -3.53
CA THR A 396 -25.30 -15.42 -3.59
C THR A 396 -23.93 -15.99 -3.23
N TRP A 397 -22.87 -15.40 -3.75
CA TRP A 397 -21.48 -15.79 -3.45
C TRP A 397 -20.56 -14.58 -3.44
N SER A 398 -19.42 -14.70 -2.76
CA SER A 398 -18.32 -13.73 -2.78
C SER A 398 -16.99 -14.42 -2.57
N GLN A 399 -15.89 -13.75 -2.94
CA GLN A 399 -14.56 -14.21 -2.58
C GLN A 399 -14.38 -14.22 -1.05
N LYS A 400 -13.97 -15.35 -0.48
CA LYS A 400 -13.70 -15.52 0.96
C LYS A 400 -12.21 -15.38 1.26
N TYR A 401 -11.61 -14.31 0.72
CA TYR A 401 -10.17 -14.07 0.78
C TYR A 401 -9.59 -14.01 2.20
N ASN A 402 -10.39 -13.63 3.19
CA ASN A 402 -9.95 -13.60 4.59
C ASN A 402 -9.57 -14.98 5.16
N LEU A 403 -10.07 -16.08 4.58
CA LEU A 403 -9.67 -17.45 4.94
C LEU A 403 -8.17 -17.72 4.79
N VAL A 404 -7.47 -16.92 3.98
CA VAL A 404 -6.04 -17.12 3.74
C VAL A 404 -5.21 -17.08 5.02
N TRP A 405 -5.64 -16.31 6.02
CA TRP A 405 -4.93 -16.21 7.28
C TRP A 405 -5.06 -17.44 8.18
N ASP A 406 -6.14 -18.22 8.05
CA ASP A 406 -6.23 -19.53 8.71
C ASP A 406 -5.10 -20.46 8.23
N LYS A 407 -4.84 -20.43 6.90
CA LYS A 407 -3.74 -21.17 6.27
C LYS A 407 -2.38 -20.61 6.66
N LEU A 408 -2.14 -19.29 6.49
CA LEU A 408 -0.82 -18.68 6.67
C LEU A 408 -0.33 -18.69 8.12
N LEU A 409 -1.23 -18.51 9.06
CA LEU A 409 -0.93 -18.57 10.50
C LEU A 409 -0.98 -19.99 11.08
N ASP A 410 -1.46 -20.96 10.28
CA ASP A 410 -1.67 -22.37 10.69
C ASP A 410 -2.59 -22.51 11.91
N LEU A 411 -3.72 -21.78 11.88
CA LEU A 411 -4.63 -21.71 13.03
C LEU A 411 -5.59 -22.90 13.12
N GLN A 412 -5.92 -23.51 11.97
CA GLN A 412 -6.81 -24.68 11.87
C GLN A 412 -8.20 -24.44 12.49
N ILE A 413 -8.78 -23.29 12.20
CA ILE A 413 -10.08 -22.86 12.73
C ILE A 413 -11.23 -23.34 11.85
N PHE A 414 -11.10 -23.17 10.52
CA PHE A 414 -12.09 -23.65 9.56
C PHE A 414 -11.80 -25.08 9.11
N PRO A 415 -12.84 -25.88 8.82
CA PRO A 415 -12.65 -27.15 8.13
C PRO A 415 -11.99 -26.96 6.76
N LYS A 416 -11.03 -27.83 6.41
CA LYS A 416 -10.26 -27.72 5.15
C LYS A 416 -11.14 -27.69 3.89
N ASN A 417 -12.26 -28.40 3.92
CA ASN A 417 -13.19 -28.44 2.78
C ASN A 417 -13.83 -27.08 2.49
N VAL A 418 -13.86 -26.13 3.42
CA VAL A 418 -14.41 -24.77 3.16
C VAL A 418 -13.62 -24.09 2.04
N ALA A 419 -12.30 -24.00 2.16
CA ALA A 419 -11.45 -23.40 1.14
C ALA A 419 -11.45 -24.21 -0.16
N GLU A 420 -11.50 -25.55 -0.09
CA GLU A 420 -11.54 -26.44 -1.26
C GLU A 420 -12.83 -26.25 -2.06
N THR A 421 -13.97 -26.18 -1.38
CA THR A 421 -15.29 -25.91 -1.99
C THR A 421 -15.28 -24.54 -2.70
N GLU A 422 -14.82 -23.49 -2.02
CA GLU A 422 -14.77 -22.14 -2.58
C GLU A 422 -13.84 -22.07 -3.82
N ILE A 423 -12.64 -22.65 -3.76
CA ILE A 423 -11.71 -22.67 -4.92
C ILE A 423 -12.32 -23.40 -6.11
N ALA A 424 -12.97 -24.54 -5.89
CA ALA A 424 -13.64 -25.27 -6.97
C ALA A 424 -14.76 -24.44 -7.61
N TYR A 425 -15.56 -23.77 -6.79
CA TYR A 425 -16.64 -22.91 -7.26
C TYR A 425 -16.10 -21.69 -8.01
N TYR A 426 -15.08 -21.00 -7.48
CA TYR A 426 -14.50 -19.81 -8.11
C TYR A 426 -13.88 -20.08 -9.47
N LEU A 427 -13.28 -21.24 -9.69
CA LEU A 427 -12.77 -21.64 -11.00
C LEU A 427 -13.88 -21.66 -12.08
N SER A 428 -15.12 -21.95 -11.68
CA SER A 428 -16.29 -21.92 -12.58
C SER A 428 -16.84 -20.51 -12.82
N LYS A 429 -16.45 -19.52 -11.99
CA LYS A 429 -16.97 -18.14 -12.02
C LYS A 429 -16.00 -17.15 -12.65
N GLN A 430 -14.77 -17.57 -13.00
CA GLN A 430 -13.80 -16.67 -13.59
C GLN A 430 -14.25 -16.18 -14.96
N ASN A 431 -14.10 -14.87 -15.17
CA ASN A 431 -14.21 -14.21 -16.46
C ASN A 431 -12.84 -14.14 -17.15
N LYS A 432 -12.80 -13.53 -18.33
CA LYS A 432 -11.60 -13.41 -19.15
C LYS A 432 -10.42 -12.72 -18.44
N TYR A 433 -10.70 -11.76 -17.56
CA TYR A 433 -9.70 -10.91 -16.89
C TYR A 433 -9.65 -11.08 -15.37
N GLY A 434 -10.34 -12.05 -14.82
CA GLY A 434 -10.26 -12.42 -13.41
C GLY A 434 -11.56 -12.96 -12.84
N LEU A 435 -11.49 -13.25 -11.53
CA LEU A 435 -12.63 -13.65 -10.73
C LEU A 435 -13.38 -12.39 -10.28
N PRO A 436 -14.69 -12.23 -10.53
CA PRO A 436 -15.47 -11.17 -9.90
C PRO A 436 -15.36 -11.19 -8.38
N LEU A 437 -15.55 -10.04 -7.72
CA LEU A 437 -15.56 -9.96 -6.27
C LEU A 437 -16.68 -10.82 -5.66
N ASP A 438 -17.84 -10.77 -6.29
CA ASP A 438 -19.04 -11.49 -5.90
C ASP A 438 -20.05 -11.53 -7.07
N ASN A 439 -21.27 -11.97 -6.80
CA ASN A 439 -22.32 -12.11 -7.82
C ASN A 439 -23.05 -10.81 -8.19
N ARG A 440 -22.72 -9.66 -7.58
CA ARG A 440 -23.43 -8.39 -7.83
C ARG A 440 -23.01 -7.73 -9.14
N GLU A 441 -21.72 -7.78 -9.45
CA GLU A 441 -21.12 -7.07 -10.58
C GLU A 441 -19.96 -7.87 -11.19
N THR A 442 -19.51 -7.46 -12.38
CA THR A 442 -18.40 -8.11 -13.06
C THR A 442 -17.02 -7.57 -12.67
N TYR A 443 -16.95 -6.60 -11.77
CA TYR A 443 -15.66 -6.08 -11.30
C TYR A 443 -15.08 -6.84 -10.11
N THR A 444 -13.81 -6.58 -9.83
CA THR A 444 -13.05 -7.22 -8.77
C THR A 444 -11.98 -6.29 -8.21
N LYS A 445 -11.37 -6.72 -7.09
CA LYS A 445 -10.09 -6.21 -6.60
C LYS A 445 -8.99 -7.21 -6.90
N THR A 446 -7.96 -6.77 -7.60
CA THR A 446 -6.87 -7.66 -8.05
C THR A 446 -6.02 -8.20 -6.90
N ASP A 447 -5.86 -7.44 -5.83
CA ASP A 447 -5.23 -7.87 -4.59
C ASP A 447 -6.00 -9.03 -3.92
N TRP A 448 -7.34 -8.95 -3.87
CA TRP A 448 -8.17 -10.04 -3.32
C TRP A 448 -8.13 -11.30 -4.18
N ILE A 449 -7.96 -11.19 -5.50
CA ILE A 449 -7.72 -12.37 -6.34
C ILE A 449 -6.43 -13.09 -5.92
N MET A 450 -5.34 -12.35 -5.63
CA MET A 450 -4.09 -12.96 -5.17
C MET A 450 -4.26 -13.71 -3.85
N TRP A 451 -5.04 -13.15 -2.91
CA TRP A 451 -5.33 -13.76 -1.63
C TRP A 451 -6.20 -15.01 -1.80
N THR A 452 -7.27 -14.90 -2.58
CA THR A 452 -8.15 -16.03 -2.93
C THR A 452 -7.36 -17.15 -3.61
N ALA A 453 -6.53 -16.82 -4.61
CA ALA A 453 -5.69 -17.79 -5.30
C ALA A 453 -4.73 -18.54 -4.36
N THR A 454 -4.26 -17.88 -3.30
CA THR A 454 -3.34 -18.46 -2.31
C THR A 454 -4.03 -19.52 -1.42
N LEU A 455 -5.37 -19.57 -1.39
CA LEU A 455 -6.11 -20.68 -0.78
C LEU A 455 -5.91 -22.01 -1.52
N ALA A 456 -5.55 -21.97 -2.80
CA ALA A 456 -5.29 -23.19 -3.59
C ALA A 456 -4.14 -24.01 -2.99
N ASN A 457 -4.31 -25.34 -3.04
CA ASN A 457 -3.34 -26.30 -2.49
C ASN A 457 -2.17 -26.60 -3.45
N ASP A 458 -2.28 -26.20 -4.72
CA ASP A 458 -1.27 -26.46 -5.74
C ASP A 458 -1.02 -25.25 -6.64
N LYS A 459 0.20 -25.19 -7.20
CA LYS A 459 0.65 -24.09 -8.05
C LYS A 459 -0.17 -23.96 -9.35
N ALA A 460 -0.58 -25.06 -9.94
CA ALA A 460 -1.32 -25.04 -11.22
C ALA A 460 -2.70 -24.39 -11.03
N THR A 461 -3.36 -24.67 -9.92
CA THR A 461 -4.62 -24.00 -9.56
C THR A 461 -4.40 -22.52 -9.23
N PHE A 462 -3.34 -22.18 -8.49
CA PHE A 462 -2.97 -20.78 -8.26
C PHE A 462 -2.78 -20.02 -9.59
N GLU A 463 -2.00 -20.56 -10.51
CA GLU A 463 -1.72 -19.93 -11.81
C GLU A 463 -2.99 -19.66 -12.64
N LYS A 464 -4.05 -20.48 -12.52
CA LYS A 464 -5.33 -20.23 -13.19
C LYS A 464 -6.01 -18.94 -12.76
N PHE A 465 -5.79 -18.48 -11.53
CA PHE A 465 -6.29 -17.17 -11.07
C PHE A 465 -5.37 -16.02 -11.49
N ILE A 466 -4.07 -16.28 -11.63
CA ILE A 466 -3.08 -15.26 -11.97
C ILE A 466 -3.10 -14.91 -13.46
N GLU A 467 -3.30 -15.87 -14.32
CA GLU A 467 -3.31 -15.70 -15.78
C GLU A 467 -4.27 -14.60 -16.27
N PRO A 468 -5.55 -14.55 -15.83
CA PRO A 468 -6.47 -13.51 -16.23
C PRO A 468 -6.04 -12.11 -15.77
N VAL A 469 -5.51 -11.98 -14.56
CA VAL A 469 -5.01 -10.69 -14.03
C VAL A 469 -3.79 -10.23 -14.84
N TYR A 470 -2.88 -11.15 -15.15
CA TYR A 470 -1.73 -10.86 -16.01
C TYR A 470 -2.16 -10.41 -17.41
N LEU A 471 -3.15 -11.10 -17.99
CA LEU A 471 -3.73 -10.71 -19.27
C LEU A 471 -4.30 -9.29 -19.22
N PHE A 472 -5.11 -8.98 -18.18
CA PHE A 472 -5.65 -7.63 -17.98
C PHE A 472 -4.56 -6.57 -18.00
N MET A 473 -3.52 -6.74 -17.19
CA MET A 473 -2.42 -5.75 -17.06
C MET A 473 -1.67 -5.53 -18.37
N ASN A 474 -1.65 -6.51 -19.27
CA ASN A 474 -0.98 -6.40 -20.57
C ASN A 474 -1.85 -5.78 -21.66
N VAL A 475 -3.17 -5.96 -21.62
CA VAL A 475 -4.07 -5.56 -22.73
C VAL A 475 -4.95 -4.36 -22.41
N THR A 476 -5.07 -3.96 -21.14
CA THR A 476 -5.87 -2.78 -20.77
C THR A 476 -5.43 -1.54 -21.53
N PRO A 477 -6.37 -0.75 -22.09
CA PRO A 477 -6.06 0.55 -22.67
C PRO A 477 -5.71 1.62 -21.62
N ASN A 478 -6.07 1.41 -20.36
CA ASN A 478 -5.83 2.31 -19.25
C ASN A 478 -4.35 2.24 -18.82
N ARG A 479 -3.52 3.13 -19.37
CA ARG A 479 -2.07 3.21 -19.07
C ARG A 479 -1.80 4.16 -17.90
N VAL A 480 -2.40 3.83 -16.76
CA VAL A 480 -2.26 4.53 -15.47
C VAL A 480 -1.42 3.69 -14.52
N PRO A 481 -0.97 4.23 -13.39
CA PRO A 481 -0.47 3.41 -12.29
C PRO A 481 -1.47 2.29 -11.98
N MET A 482 -0.94 1.11 -11.64
CA MET A 482 -1.70 -0.13 -11.50
C MET A 482 -3.00 0.07 -10.74
N SER A 483 -4.14 -0.19 -11.41
CA SER A 483 -5.44 -0.19 -10.77
C SER A 483 -5.66 -1.50 -10.02
N ASP A 484 -6.22 -1.41 -8.84
CA ASP A 484 -6.66 -2.55 -8.05
C ASP A 484 -8.14 -2.88 -8.28
N TRP A 485 -8.94 -1.96 -8.83
CA TRP A 485 -10.37 -2.12 -9.10
C TRP A 485 -10.65 -2.14 -10.61
N VAL A 486 -10.95 -3.31 -11.14
CA VAL A 486 -11.02 -3.58 -12.58
C VAL A 486 -12.25 -4.41 -12.94
N PHE A 487 -12.72 -4.31 -14.20
CA PHE A 487 -13.71 -5.24 -14.74
C PHE A 487 -13.06 -6.57 -15.11
N THR A 488 -13.78 -7.68 -14.93
CA THR A 488 -13.29 -9.02 -15.22
C THR A 488 -13.72 -9.54 -16.58
N ASP A 489 -14.72 -8.96 -17.20
CA ASP A 489 -15.27 -9.33 -18.53
C ASP A 489 -14.75 -8.40 -19.64
N GLU A 490 -14.32 -7.20 -19.32
CA GLU A 490 -13.70 -6.24 -20.25
C GLU A 490 -12.36 -5.70 -19.73
N PRO A 491 -11.44 -5.23 -20.62
CA PRO A 491 -10.09 -4.85 -20.21
C PRO A 491 -10.00 -3.42 -19.67
N ASN A 492 -11.02 -2.95 -18.94
CA ASN A 492 -11.11 -1.58 -18.44
C ASN A 492 -10.95 -1.50 -16.92
N GLN A 493 -10.25 -0.45 -16.49
CA GLN A 493 -10.26 -0.02 -15.10
C GLN A 493 -11.67 0.39 -14.69
N ARG A 494 -12.11 0.00 -13.49
CA ARG A 494 -13.36 0.50 -12.88
C ARG A 494 -13.10 1.78 -12.08
N GLY A 495 -12.06 1.79 -11.30
CA GLY A 495 -11.64 2.91 -10.47
C GLY A 495 -10.36 2.57 -9.71
N PHE A 496 -10.01 3.38 -8.74
CA PHE A 496 -8.81 3.30 -7.92
C PHE A 496 -7.51 3.10 -8.73
N GLN A 497 -6.45 3.71 -8.32
CA GLN A 497 -5.12 3.51 -8.89
C GLN A 497 -4.07 4.05 -7.94
N ALA A 498 -2.81 3.69 -8.13
CA ALA A 498 -1.67 4.18 -7.34
C ALA A 498 -1.81 3.89 -5.83
N ARG A 499 -2.55 2.86 -5.44
CA ARG A 499 -2.80 2.50 -4.02
C ARG A 499 -1.79 1.47 -3.54
N SER A 500 -1.57 1.45 -2.22
CA SER A 500 -0.64 0.51 -1.56
C SER A 500 -1.12 -0.93 -1.55
N VAL A 501 -2.41 -1.17 -1.75
CA VAL A 501 -3.08 -2.48 -1.65
C VAL A 501 -2.46 -3.55 -2.57
N VAL A 502 -1.84 -3.14 -3.67
CA VAL A 502 -1.11 -4.07 -4.57
C VAL A 502 0.08 -4.77 -3.90
N GLY A 503 0.50 -4.32 -2.72
CA GLY A 503 1.41 -5.07 -1.85
C GLY A 503 0.87 -6.46 -1.48
N GLY A 504 -0.45 -6.65 -1.54
CA GLY A 504 -1.14 -7.92 -1.37
C GLY A 504 -0.76 -9.00 -2.38
N TYR A 505 -0.20 -8.62 -3.52
CA TYR A 505 0.31 -9.57 -4.50
C TYR A 505 1.40 -10.49 -3.91
N TYR A 506 2.10 -10.04 -2.88
CA TYR A 506 3.17 -10.78 -2.22
C TYR A 506 2.69 -11.89 -1.27
N ILE A 507 1.38 -12.09 -1.13
CA ILE A 507 0.83 -13.07 -0.17
C ILE A 507 1.25 -14.52 -0.48
N LYS A 508 1.42 -14.88 -1.77
CA LYS A 508 1.93 -16.20 -2.15
C LYS A 508 3.40 -16.39 -1.81
N MET A 509 4.20 -15.35 -1.93
CA MET A 509 5.59 -15.38 -1.45
C MET A 509 5.66 -15.48 0.07
N LEU A 510 4.76 -14.76 0.76
CA LEU A 510 4.65 -14.79 2.21
C LEU A 510 4.24 -16.17 2.71
N GLU A 511 3.34 -16.88 2.01
CA GLU A 511 3.01 -18.29 2.31
C GLU A 511 4.28 -19.15 2.41
N GLY A 512 5.16 -19.08 1.42
CA GLY A 512 6.42 -19.84 1.42
C GLY A 512 7.39 -19.45 2.54
N LYS A 513 7.24 -18.27 3.14
CA LYS A 513 8.02 -17.82 4.31
C LYS A 513 7.43 -18.30 5.63
N LEU A 514 6.12 -18.38 5.76
CA LEU A 514 5.39 -18.68 6.99
C LEU A 514 5.10 -20.16 7.18
N ILE A 515 4.86 -20.88 6.09
CA ILE A 515 4.58 -22.32 6.08
C ILE A 515 5.85 -23.01 5.58
N LYS A 516 6.60 -23.61 6.50
CA LYS A 516 7.84 -24.35 6.19
C LYS A 516 7.55 -25.85 6.16
#